data_bde572fcaddd96275b540408591eb620
#
_entry.id   bde572fcaddd96275b540408591eb620
#
_cell.length_a   1.000
_cell.length_b   1.000
_cell.length_c   1.000
_cell.angle_alpha   90.00
_cell.angle_beta   90.00
_cell.angle_gamma   90.00
#
_symmetry.space_group_name_H-M   'P 1'
#
loop_
_entity.id
_entity.type
_entity.pdbx_description
1 polymer ?
#
loop_
_entity_poly.entity_id
_entity_poly.type
_entity_poly.pdbx_seq_one_letter_code
_entity_poly.pdbx_strand_id
1 'polypeptide(L)'
;VGSEMCIRDSALIIQDMGLFSLIKNHFPDIEIHMSTQASVRNIEGVKYFAKQNIDRVVLAREMNIREIEEICHNCSIDIEVFVHGALCMSYSGQCLMSSMIAKRSGNKGECGQPCRLPYSLLEDNKIIKKQKYLLSPMDLCTIEKVPKLIDAGIKSFKIEGRMKRPEYVGEVVKAYRQAIDYYFDQKNYTPDILQMKKVFNRGFTQGFLFQDYLNLAQDI
;
A
#
# COMPACT_ATOMS: atom_id res chain seq x y z
N VAL A 1 -4.38 15.91 -9.43
CA VAL A 1 -2.92 15.79 -9.24
C VAL A 1 -2.30 16.61 -10.34
N GLY A 2 -1.66 17.71 -9.99
CA GLY A 2 -1.10 18.63 -10.99
C GLY A 2 0.02 17.94 -11.76
N SER A 3 0.01 18.11 -13.07
CA SER A 3 1.05 17.65 -13.97
C SER A 3 2.47 18.09 -13.58
N GLU A 4 2.57 19.18 -12.84
CA GLU A 4 3.87 19.71 -12.38
C GLU A 4 4.58 18.81 -11.36
N MET A 5 3.86 18.06 -10.53
CA MET A 5 4.51 17.09 -9.65
C MET A 5 5.08 15.91 -10.46
N CYS A 6 4.39 15.47 -11.49
CA CYS A 6 4.87 14.39 -12.36
C CYS A 6 6.10 14.77 -13.20
N ILE A 7 6.27 16.05 -13.55
CA ILE A 7 7.42 16.54 -14.34
C ILE A 7 8.71 16.56 -13.52
N ARG A 8 8.62 16.60 -12.19
CA ARG A 8 9.78 16.58 -11.29
C ARG A 8 10.16 15.21 -10.78
N ASP A 9 9.31 14.22 -11.03
CA ASP A 9 9.54 12.85 -10.58
C ASP A 9 10.55 12.16 -11.49
N SER A 10 11.50 11.49 -10.87
CA SER A 10 12.57 10.76 -11.57
C SER A 10 12.12 9.38 -12.05
N ALA A 11 10.91 8.93 -11.70
CA ALA A 11 10.44 7.57 -12.00
C ALA A 11 8.94 7.53 -12.34
N LEU A 12 8.53 6.49 -13.09
CA LEU A 12 7.13 6.20 -13.43
C LEU A 12 6.66 4.93 -12.73
N ILE A 13 5.50 4.99 -12.08
CA ILE A 13 4.83 3.81 -11.52
C ILE A 13 3.81 3.32 -12.53
N ILE A 14 4.03 2.12 -13.07
CA ILE A 14 3.19 1.53 -14.12
C ILE A 14 2.69 0.14 -13.74
N GLN A 15 1.60 -0.27 -14.38
CA GLN A 15 1.01 -1.60 -14.24
C GLN A 15 1.03 -2.36 -15.56
N ASP A 16 0.79 -1.65 -16.67
CA ASP A 16 0.58 -2.23 -17.98
C ASP A 16 1.91 -2.54 -18.67
N MET A 17 2.09 -3.80 -19.08
CA MET A 17 3.33 -4.27 -19.73
C MET A 17 3.49 -3.73 -21.16
N GLY A 18 2.40 -3.40 -21.84
CA GLY A 18 2.45 -2.73 -23.15
C GLY A 18 3.00 -1.31 -23.01
N LEU A 19 2.49 -0.56 -22.01
CA LEU A 19 3.02 0.76 -21.67
C LEU A 19 4.48 0.69 -21.24
N PHE A 20 4.86 -0.33 -20.43
CA PHE A 20 6.25 -0.59 -20.06
C PHE A 20 7.14 -0.70 -21.31
N SER A 21 6.75 -1.55 -22.27
CA SER A 21 7.50 -1.75 -23.51
C SER A 21 7.66 -0.46 -24.32
N LEU A 22 6.59 0.34 -24.43
CA LEU A 22 6.64 1.63 -25.12
C LEU A 22 7.59 2.61 -24.46
N ILE A 23 7.54 2.72 -23.12
CA ILE A 23 8.41 3.63 -22.37
C ILE A 23 9.88 3.21 -22.53
N LYS A 24 10.21 1.94 -22.32
CA LYS A 24 11.61 1.46 -22.44
C LYS A 24 12.16 1.62 -23.85
N ASN A 25 11.33 1.51 -24.88
CA ASN A 25 11.75 1.71 -26.28
C ASN A 25 12.02 3.17 -26.64
N HIS A 26 11.26 4.12 -26.08
CA HIS A 26 11.35 5.53 -26.43
C HIS A 26 12.10 6.38 -25.40
N PHE A 27 12.13 5.93 -24.15
CA PHE A 27 12.71 6.63 -23.01
C PHE A 27 13.47 5.64 -22.10
N PRO A 28 14.57 5.03 -22.58
CA PRO A 28 15.27 3.94 -21.88
C PRO A 28 15.82 4.33 -20.51
N ASP A 29 16.13 5.60 -20.31
CA ASP A 29 16.75 6.13 -19.09
C ASP A 29 15.76 6.45 -17.97
N ILE A 30 14.45 6.37 -18.24
CA ILE A 30 13.43 6.63 -17.20
C ILE A 30 13.36 5.42 -16.26
N GLU A 31 13.50 5.70 -14.97
CA GLU A 31 13.30 4.72 -13.90
C GLU A 31 11.83 4.25 -13.86
N ILE A 32 11.63 2.93 -13.84
CA ILE A 32 10.28 2.34 -13.84
C ILE A 32 10.06 1.51 -12.59
N HIS A 33 8.98 1.83 -11.87
CA HIS A 33 8.50 1.07 -10.73
C HIS A 33 7.26 0.27 -11.12
N MET A 34 7.27 -1.03 -10.84
CA MET A 34 6.07 -1.85 -11.04
C MET A 34 5.05 -1.59 -9.94
N SER A 35 3.84 -1.22 -10.34
CA SER A 35 2.75 -0.91 -9.43
C SER A 35 2.29 -2.14 -8.62
N THR A 36 1.79 -1.92 -7.39
CA THR A 36 1.05 -2.92 -6.64
C THR A 36 -0.16 -3.49 -7.40
N GLN A 37 -0.67 -2.76 -8.40
CA GLN A 37 -1.74 -3.22 -9.28
C GLN A 37 -1.32 -4.38 -10.19
N ALA A 38 -0.02 -4.64 -10.34
CA ALA A 38 0.52 -5.83 -11.03
C ALA A 38 0.42 -7.10 -10.19
N SER A 39 -0.07 -7.02 -8.95
CA SER A 39 -0.33 -8.15 -8.05
C SER A 39 0.89 -9.03 -7.76
N VAL A 40 2.07 -8.44 -7.60
CA VAL A 40 3.30 -9.19 -7.29
C VAL A 40 3.26 -9.67 -5.85
N ARG A 41 3.16 -11.01 -5.66
CA ARG A 41 2.92 -11.64 -4.36
C ARG A 41 3.89 -12.76 -4.00
N ASN A 42 4.94 -12.93 -4.79
CA ASN A 42 5.94 -13.95 -4.53
C ASN A 42 7.28 -13.60 -5.17
N ILE A 43 8.31 -14.33 -4.79
CA ILE A 43 9.67 -14.13 -5.26
C ILE A 43 9.82 -14.32 -6.78
N GLU A 44 9.08 -15.25 -7.37
CA GLU A 44 9.17 -15.51 -8.81
C GLU A 44 8.60 -14.35 -9.64
N GLY A 45 7.52 -13.72 -9.16
CA GLY A 45 7.01 -12.48 -9.76
C GLY A 45 8.03 -11.34 -9.70
N VAL A 46 8.72 -11.18 -8.56
CA VAL A 46 9.79 -10.16 -8.42
C VAL A 46 10.96 -10.46 -9.35
N LYS A 47 11.42 -11.72 -9.41
CA LYS A 47 12.49 -12.14 -10.34
C LYS A 47 12.11 -11.92 -11.81
N TYR A 48 10.83 -12.13 -12.16
CA TYR A 48 10.35 -11.84 -13.51
C TYR A 48 10.56 -10.37 -13.87
N PHE A 49 10.13 -9.45 -13.00
CA PHE A 49 10.28 -8.01 -13.24
C PHE A 49 11.75 -7.55 -13.19
N ALA A 50 12.57 -8.15 -12.32
CA ALA A 50 14.00 -7.88 -12.29
C ALA A 50 14.68 -8.22 -13.64
N LYS A 51 14.29 -9.34 -14.27
CA LYS A 51 14.78 -9.73 -15.62
C LYS A 51 14.32 -8.78 -16.73
N GLN A 52 13.28 -8.00 -16.52
CA GLN A 52 12.81 -6.97 -17.46
C GLN A 52 13.47 -5.61 -17.25
N ASN A 53 14.49 -5.51 -16.37
CA ASN A 53 15.16 -4.25 -16.00
C ASN A 53 14.16 -3.21 -15.44
N ILE A 54 13.24 -3.66 -14.60
CA ILE A 54 12.42 -2.80 -13.76
C ILE A 54 13.25 -2.44 -12.54
N ASP A 55 13.19 -1.18 -12.13
CA ASP A 55 14.07 -0.63 -11.08
C ASP A 55 13.53 -0.92 -9.69
N ARG A 56 12.20 -0.95 -9.52
CA ARG A 56 11.53 -1.19 -8.23
C ARG A 56 10.21 -1.93 -8.39
N VAL A 57 9.87 -2.77 -7.42
CA VAL A 57 8.55 -3.41 -7.33
C VAL A 57 7.81 -2.98 -6.08
N VAL A 58 6.59 -2.44 -6.25
CA VAL A 58 5.66 -2.22 -5.15
C VAL A 58 4.89 -3.51 -4.91
N LEU A 59 5.20 -4.22 -3.83
CA LEU A 59 4.60 -5.51 -3.52
C LEU A 59 3.10 -5.39 -3.23
N ALA A 60 2.40 -6.50 -3.42
CA ALA A 60 1.01 -6.65 -3.02
C ALA A 60 0.89 -6.55 -1.49
N ARG A 61 -0.23 -5.98 -1.01
CA ARG A 61 -0.48 -5.71 0.42
C ARG A 61 -0.80 -6.94 1.25
N GLU A 62 -1.02 -8.07 0.58
CA GLU A 62 -1.34 -9.36 1.19
C GLU A 62 -0.13 -10.13 1.71
N MET A 63 1.07 -9.65 1.41
CA MET A 63 2.32 -10.31 1.83
C MET A 63 2.66 -10.03 3.28
N ASN A 64 3.23 -11.02 3.95
CA ASN A 64 3.75 -10.87 5.31
C ASN A 64 5.26 -10.53 5.31
N ILE A 65 5.74 -10.08 6.45
CA ILE A 65 7.12 -9.60 6.59
C ILE A 65 8.17 -10.66 6.27
N ARG A 66 7.92 -11.96 6.57
CA ARG A 66 8.88 -13.04 6.33
C ARG A 66 9.03 -13.31 4.83
N GLU A 67 7.92 -13.31 4.08
CA GLU A 67 7.94 -13.44 2.61
C GLU A 67 8.67 -12.27 1.96
N ILE A 68 8.48 -11.05 2.49
CA ILE A 68 9.15 -9.84 1.99
C ILE A 68 10.64 -9.90 2.28
N GLU A 69 11.04 -10.30 3.49
CA GLU A 69 12.45 -10.48 3.88
C GLU A 69 13.15 -11.50 2.97
N GLU A 70 12.50 -12.65 2.68
CA GLU A 70 13.02 -13.64 1.73
C GLU A 70 13.25 -13.03 0.34
N ILE A 71 12.31 -12.22 -0.15
CA ILE A 71 12.44 -11.52 -1.42
C ILE A 71 13.62 -10.53 -1.40
N CYS A 72 13.69 -9.69 -0.38
CA CYS A 72 14.75 -8.68 -0.26
C CYS A 72 16.16 -9.31 -0.22
N HIS A 73 16.29 -10.48 0.42
CA HIS A 73 17.58 -11.17 0.49
C HIS A 73 17.96 -11.93 -0.79
N ASN A 74 16.99 -12.33 -1.61
CA ASN A 74 17.21 -13.17 -2.79
C ASN A 74 17.00 -12.46 -4.12
N CYS A 75 16.69 -11.15 -4.12
CA CYS A 75 16.49 -10.35 -5.32
C CYS A 75 17.30 -9.05 -5.23
N SER A 76 17.87 -8.63 -6.35
CA SER A 76 18.68 -7.39 -6.43
C SER A 76 17.87 -6.14 -6.76
N ILE A 77 16.56 -6.29 -7.01
CA ILE A 77 15.65 -5.19 -7.33
C ILE A 77 15.14 -4.51 -6.06
N ASP A 78 14.93 -3.20 -6.13
CA ASP A 78 14.38 -2.45 -5.00
C ASP A 78 12.95 -2.87 -4.66
N ILE A 79 12.68 -3.08 -3.39
CA ILE A 79 11.35 -3.45 -2.88
C ILE A 79 10.70 -2.27 -2.15
N GLU A 80 9.46 -1.97 -2.55
CA GLU A 80 8.60 -0.98 -1.91
C GLU A 80 7.37 -1.64 -1.31
N VAL A 81 6.99 -1.28 -0.08
CA VAL A 81 5.81 -1.81 0.60
C VAL A 81 4.95 -0.71 1.19
N PHE A 82 3.63 -0.94 1.24
CA PHE A 82 2.74 -0.06 1.98
C PHE A 82 2.97 -0.25 3.49
N VAL A 83 3.15 0.88 4.19
CA VAL A 83 3.40 0.90 5.65
C VAL A 83 2.33 1.66 6.42
N HIS A 84 1.55 2.51 5.74
CA HIS A 84 0.53 3.32 6.40
C HIS A 84 -0.64 3.67 5.47
N GLY A 85 -1.83 3.80 6.06
CA GLY A 85 -3.04 4.30 5.42
C GLY A 85 -4.03 3.22 4.99
N ALA A 86 -4.92 3.55 4.09
CA ALA A 86 -6.08 2.72 3.75
C ALA A 86 -5.69 1.37 3.14
N LEU A 87 -6.09 0.27 3.79
CA LEU A 87 -6.02 -1.07 3.21
C LEU A 87 -7.15 -1.30 2.21
N CYS A 88 -6.91 -2.12 1.20
CA CYS A 88 -7.92 -2.59 0.26
C CYS A 88 -8.56 -3.87 0.78
N MET A 89 -9.88 -4.01 0.64
CA MET A 89 -10.59 -5.25 0.99
C MET A 89 -10.28 -6.39 0.02
N SER A 90 -9.96 -6.06 -1.22
CA SER A 90 -9.64 -7.03 -2.27
C SER A 90 -8.15 -7.26 -2.38
N TYR A 91 -7.77 -8.38 -3.01
CA TYR A 91 -6.42 -8.59 -3.49
C TYR A 91 -5.94 -7.41 -4.35
N SER A 92 -4.67 -7.06 -4.19
CA SER A 92 -4.05 -5.95 -4.90
C SER A 92 -4.20 -6.11 -6.42
N GLY A 93 -4.74 -5.08 -7.10
CA GLY A 93 -4.94 -5.09 -8.55
C GLY A 93 -6.16 -5.87 -9.06
N GLN A 94 -6.89 -6.61 -8.22
CA GLN A 94 -7.94 -7.53 -8.67
C GLN A 94 -9.38 -7.03 -8.43
N CYS A 95 -9.55 -5.83 -7.84
CA CYS A 95 -10.88 -5.34 -7.50
C CYS A 95 -11.57 -4.69 -8.71
N LEU A 96 -12.75 -5.21 -9.07
CA LEU A 96 -13.62 -4.63 -10.07
C LEU A 96 -14.86 -3.91 -9.48
N MET A 97 -15.04 -3.94 -8.16
CA MET A 97 -16.26 -3.46 -7.50
C MET A 97 -16.56 -1.99 -7.84
N SER A 98 -15.56 -1.11 -7.77
CA SER A 98 -15.73 0.30 -8.11
C SER A 98 -16.05 0.52 -9.61
N SER A 99 -15.45 -0.27 -10.49
CA SER A 99 -15.73 -0.20 -11.93
C SER A 99 -17.16 -0.61 -12.24
N MET A 100 -17.66 -1.67 -11.61
CA MET A 100 -19.01 -2.21 -11.83
C MET A 100 -20.10 -1.32 -11.24
N ILE A 101 -19.91 -0.83 -10.01
CA ILE A 101 -20.94 -0.05 -9.30
C ILE A 101 -20.91 1.42 -9.71
N ALA A 102 -19.72 2.03 -9.77
CA ALA A 102 -19.55 3.48 -9.92
C ALA A 102 -18.95 3.88 -11.27
N LYS A 103 -18.68 2.93 -12.18
CA LYS A 103 -17.97 3.15 -13.47
C LYS A 103 -16.61 3.84 -13.32
N ARG A 104 -15.95 3.66 -12.18
CA ARG A 104 -14.67 4.27 -11.82
C ARG A 104 -13.66 3.17 -11.51
N SER A 105 -12.63 3.04 -12.34
CA SER A 105 -11.64 1.96 -12.19
C SER A 105 -10.62 2.26 -11.10
N GLY A 106 -10.48 1.33 -10.14
CA GLY A 106 -9.40 1.37 -9.15
C GLY A 106 -8.01 1.27 -9.78
N ASN A 107 -7.89 0.51 -10.87
CA ASN A 107 -6.63 0.33 -11.60
C ASN A 107 -6.21 1.59 -12.38
N LYS A 108 -7.16 2.47 -12.69
CA LYS A 108 -6.90 3.81 -13.25
C LYS A 108 -6.73 4.89 -12.17
N GLY A 109 -6.65 4.48 -10.91
CA GLY A 109 -6.54 5.41 -9.80
C GLY A 109 -7.84 6.14 -9.41
N GLU A 110 -8.99 5.75 -9.94
CA GLU A 110 -10.28 6.45 -9.77
C GLU A 110 -11.24 5.73 -8.81
N CYS A 111 -10.73 4.84 -7.95
CA CYS A 111 -11.57 4.05 -7.05
C CYS A 111 -12.53 4.93 -6.23
N GLY A 112 -13.85 4.69 -6.38
CA GLY A 112 -14.90 5.34 -5.61
C GLY A 112 -15.08 4.78 -4.19
N GLN A 113 -14.30 3.77 -3.81
CA GLN A 113 -14.30 3.13 -2.49
C GLN A 113 -15.68 2.58 -2.06
N PRO A 114 -16.44 1.85 -2.90
CA PRO A 114 -17.74 1.32 -2.50
C PRO A 114 -17.64 0.39 -1.28
N CYS A 115 -16.52 -0.32 -1.09
CA CYS A 115 -16.30 -1.14 0.12
C CYS A 115 -16.30 -0.34 1.43
N ARG A 116 -16.25 1.00 1.39
CA ARG A 116 -16.29 1.88 2.56
C ARG A 116 -17.70 2.38 2.90
N LEU A 117 -18.70 1.90 2.18
CA LEU A 117 -20.11 2.19 2.46
C LEU A 117 -20.67 1.17 3.46
N PRO A 118 -21.72 1.54 4.23
CA PRO A 118 -22.41 0.60 5.09
C PRO A 118 -23.25 -0.37 4.25
N TYR A 119 -23.17 -1.66 4.61
CA TYR A 119 -23.94 -2.74 4.00
C TYR A 119 -24.76 -3.49 5.04
N SER A 120 -25.84 -4.12 4.60
CA SER A 120 -26.59 -5.07 5.43
C SER A 120 -26.25 -6.49 5.02
N LEU A 121 -25.95 -7.34 5.99
CA LEU A 121 -25.73 -8.78 5.79
C LEU A 121 -27.07 -9.50 5.89
N LEU A 122 -27.39 -10.31 4.87
CA LEU A 122 -28.57 -11.15 4.82
C LEU A 122 -28.16 -12.63 4.81
N GLU A 123 -28.91 -13.45 5.52
CA GLU A 123 -28.91 -14.91 5.44
C GLU A 123 -30.36 -15.36 5.26
N ASP A 124 -30.67 -16.18 4.27
CA ASP A 124 -32.01 -16.64 3.93
C ASP A 124 -33.04 -15.48 3.86
N ASN A 125 -32.65 -14.38 3.22
CA ASN A 125 -33.46 -13.15 3.13
C ASN A 125 -33.77 -12.43 4.48
N LYS A 126 -33.16 -12.86 5.57
CA LYS A 126 -33.25 -12.19 6.86
C LYS A 126 -32.04 -11.31 7.12
N ILE A 127 -32.26 -10.10 7.61
CA ILE A 127 -31.16 -9.20 7.97
C ILE A 127 -30.51 -9.67 9.27
N ILE A 128 -29.25 -10.09 9.21
CA ILE A 128 -28.42 -10.47 10.36
C ILE A 128 -27.70 -9.26 10.94
N LYS A 129 -27.06 -8.46 10.06
CA LYS A 129 -26.43 -7.20 10.45
C LYS A 129 -26.93 -6.09 9.53
N LYS A 130 -27.40 -4.97 10.10
CA LYS A 130 -27.97 -3.85 9.35
C LYS A 130 -27.01 -2.66 9.35
N GLN A 131 -26.74 -2.10 8.16
CA GLN A 131 -25.99 -0.86 7.97
C GLN A 131 -24.63 -0.84 8.70
N LYS A 132 -23.80 -1.87 8.50
CA LYS A 132 -22.47 -2.00 9.07
C LYS A 132 -21.37 -1.87 8.02
N TYR A 133 -20.18 -1.42 8.42
CA TYR A 133 -19.01 -1.25 7.54
C TYR A 133 -18.26 -2.58 7.32
N LEU A 134 -19.00 -3.62 6.96
CA LEU A 134 -18.53 -5.02 6.89
C LEU A 134 -17.34 -5.23 5.92
N LEU A 135 -17.26 -4.41 4.88
CA LEU A 135 -16.20 -4.49 3.86
C LEU A 135 -15.11 -3.43 4.06
N SER A 136 -15.16 -2.64 5.14
CA SER A 136 -14.22 -1.54 5.39
C SER A 136 -13.09 -1.99 6.32
N PRO A 137 -11.89 -2.32 5.81
CA PRO A 137 -10.75 -2.60 6.67
C PRO A 137 -10.34 -1.37 7.47
N MET A 138 -9.71 -1.61 8.62
CA MET A 138 -8.98 -0.60 9.37
C MET A 138 -7.78 -0.07 8.56
N ASP A 139 -7.24 1.07 8.93
CA ASP A 139 -6.09 1.65 8.25
C ASP A 139 -4.80 0.99 8.75
N LEU A 140 -3.90 0.66 7.81
CA LEU A 140 -2.58 0.12 8.14
C LEU A 140 -1.77 1.14 8.95
N CYS A 141 -1.10 0.69 10.00
CA CYS A 141 -0.12 1.49 10.74
C CYS A 141 0.98 0.59 11.29
N THR A 142 2.16 0.68 10.72
CA THR A 142 3.32 -0.15 11.10
C THR A 142 4.46 0.67 11.69
N ILE A 143 4.18 1.87 12.19
CA ILE A 143 5.18 2.81 12.69
C ILE A 143 6.07 2.21 13.78
N GLU A 144 5.51 1.38 14.66
CA GLU A 144 6.24 0.69 15.74
C GLU A 144 7.15 -0.44 15.22
N LYS A 145 6.96 -0.83 13.95
CA LYS A 145 7.70 -1.92 13.30
C LYS A 145 8.75 -1.42 12.30
N VAL A 146 8.97 -0.10 12.23
CA VAL A 146 9.95 0.49 11.31
C VAL A 146 11.33 -0.19 11.38
N PRO A 147 11.89 -0.50 12.56
CA PRO A 147 13.15 -1.25 12.65
C PRO A 147 13.09 -2.59 11.91
N LYS A 148 12.04 -3.38 12.12
CA LYS A 148 11.87 -4.67 11.45
C LYS A 148 11.71 -4.56 9.94
N LEU A 149 11.09 -3.49 9.46
CA LEU A 149 10.93 -3.23 8.03
C LEU A 149 12.27 -2.89 7.38
N ILE A 150 13.11 -2.12 8.07
CA ILE A 150 14.46 -1.77 7.60
C ILE A 150 15.36 -3.01 7.63
N ASP A 151 15.34 -3.78 8.72
CA ASP A 151 16.12 -5.01 8.89
C ASP A 151 15.77 -6.06 7.82
N ALA A 152 14.51 -6.14 7.41
CA ALA A 152 14.04 -7.00 6.32
C ALA A 152 14.57 -6.58 4.93
N GLY A 153 15.28 -5.45 4.82
CA GLY A 153 15.88 -4.99 3.56
C GLY A 153 14.97 -4.17 2.66
N ILE A 154 13.80 -3.74 3.14
CA ILE A 154 12.86 -2.91 2.38
C ILE A 154 13.49 -1.55 2.09
N LYS A 155 13.49 -1.13 0.82
CA LYS A 155 14.13 0.11 0.37
C LYS A 155 13.21 1.33 0.35
N SER A 156 11.91 1.11 0.20
CA SER A 156 10.94 2.20 0.08
C SER A 156 9.66 1.93 0.89
N PHE A 157 9.24 2.92 1.66
CA PHE A 157 8.03 2.89 2.49
C PHE A 157 6.95 3.74 1.82
N LYS A 158 5.83 3.09 1.45
CA LYS A 158 4.72 3.76 0.80
C LYS A 158 3.60 4.09 1.77
N ILE A 159 3.21 5.36 1.79
CA ILE A 159 2.09 5.87 2.59
C ILE A 159 0.91 6.12 1.65
N GLU A 160 -0.24 5.48 1.92
CA GLU A 160 -1.48 5.77 1.20
C GLU A 160 -2.13 7.04 1.76
N GLY A 161 -2.16 8.08 0.96
CA GLY A 161 -2.65 9.39 1.39
C GLY A 161 -3.26 10.25 0.28
N ARG A 162 -3.40 9.71 -0.95
CA ARG A 162 -3.85 10.50 -2.12
C ARG A 162 -5.17 11.25 -1.91
N MET A 163 -6.13 10.65 -1.20
CA MET A 163 -7.44 11.25 -0.91
C MET A 163 -7.51 11.91 0.47
N LYS A 164 -6.36 12.13 1.10
CA LYS A 164 -6.26 12.71 2.43
C LYS A 164 -5.87 14.19 2.36
N ARG A 165 -6.16 14.91 3.45
CA ARG A 165 -5.76 16.32 3.59
C ARG A 165 -4.24 16.43 3.76
N PRO A 166 -3.64 17.58 3.40
CA PRO A 166 -2.19 17.81 3.55
C PRO A 166 -1.69 17.59 4.97
N GLU A 167 -2.50 17.94 6.00
CA GLU A 167 -2.14 17.76 7.41
C GLU A 167 -1.93 16.31 7.76
N TYR A 168 -2.77 15.41 7.22
CA TYR A 168 -2.59 13.96 7.39
C TYR A 168 -1.25 13.51 6.81
N VAL A 169 -0.95 13.94 5.58
CA VAL A 169 0.29 13.54 4.91
C VAL A 169 1.50 14.07 5.69
N GLY A 170 1.46 15.33 6.11
CA GLY A 170 2.53 15.97 6.88
C GLY A 170 2.82 15.24 8.19
N GLU A 171 1.80 14.93 9.00
CA GLU A 171 1.97 14.25 10.28
C GLU A 171 2.48 12.81 10.10
N VAL A 172 1.91 12.06 9.16
CA VAL A 172 2.31 10.67 8.93
C VAL A 172 3.75 10.60 8.39
N VAL A 173 4.09 11.40 7.37
CA VAL A 173 5.45 11.42 6.80
C VAL A 173 6.47 11.83 7.84
N LYS A 174 6.19 12.86 8.65
CA LYS A 174 7.05 13.29 9.74
C LYS A 174 7.32 12.17 10.75
N ALA A 175 6.27 11.45 11.17
CA ALA A 175 6.40 10.36 12.12
C ALA A 175 7.28 9.22 11.57
N TYR A 176 7.03 8.77 10.32
CA TYR A 176 7.85 7.73 9.69
C TYR A 176 9.29 8.19 9.44
N ARG A 177 9.50 9.45 9.01
CA ARG A 177 10.84 10.00 8.86
C ARG A 177 11.60 10.00 10.18
N GLN A 178 10.99 10.46 11.27
CA GLN A 178 11.58 10.41 12.59
C GLN A 178 11.93 8.98 13.03
N ALA A 179 11.03 8.02 12.81
CA ALA A 179 11.29 6.63 13.16
C ALA A 179 12.49 6.05 12.41
N ILE A 180 12.64 6.38 11.14
CA ILE A 180 13.80 5.96 10.32
C ILE A 180 15.08 6.64 10.81
N ASP A 181 15.06 7.94 11.07
CA ASP A 181 16.24 8.68 11.53
C ASP A 181 16.72 8.18 12.89
N TYR A 182 15.80 7.93 13.83
CA TYR A 182 16.13 7.36 15.13
C TYR A 182 16.72 5.94 15.03
N TYR A 183 16.25 5.12 14.10
CA TYR A 183 16.84 3.81 13.85
C TYR A 183 18.30 3.92 13.43
N PHE A 184 18.61 4.77 12.45
CA PHE A 184 19.98 4.95 11.97
C PHE A 184 20.89 5.66 12.98
N ASP A 185 20.35 6.57 13.80
CA ASP A 185 21.06 7.21 14.91
C ASP A 185 21.25 6.28 16.13
N GLN A 186 20.75 5.04 16.08
CA GLN A 186 20.73 4.07 17.18
C GLN A 186 20.08 4.62 18.47
N LYS A 187 19.06 5.46 18.31
CA LYS A 187 18.26 6.03 19.40
C LYS A 187 16.96 5.25 19.60
N ASN A 188 16.48 5.21 20.84
CA ASN A 188 15.15 4.69 21.11
C ASN A 188 14.09 5.66 20.59
N TYR A 189 13.16 5.16 19.79
CA TYR A 189 12.01 5.90 19.30
C TYR A 189 10.71 5.30 19.81
N THR A 190 9.90 6.13 20.44
CA THR A 190 8.53 5.78 20.83
C THR A 190 7.58 6.63 20.01
N PRO A 191 6.89 6.05 19.02
CA PRO A 191 5.97 6.82 18.17
C PRO A 191 4.77 7.33 18.97
N ASP A 192 4.40 8.58 18.74
CA ASP A 192 3.16 9.14 19.29
C ASP A 192 1.94 8.70 18.47
N ILE A 193 1.44 7.50 18.78
CA ILE A 193 0.24 6.94 18.14
C ILE A 193 -0.99 7.79 18.42
N LEU A 194 -1.06 8.47 19.57
CA LEU A 194 -2.19 9.34 19.90
C LEU A 194 -2.23 10.56 18.98
N GLN A 195 -1.07 11.14 18.67
CA GLN A 195 -0.98 12.24 17.70
C GLN A 195 -1.42 11.77 16.29
N MET A 196 -0.96 10.59 15.87
CA MET A 196 -1.37 10.02 14.59
C MET A 196 -2.88 9.71 14.52
N LYS A 197 -3.51 9.37 15.65
CA LYS A 197 -4.96 9.16 15.73
C LYS A 197 -5.79 10.46 15.63
N LYS A 198 -5.20 11.62 15.88
CA LYS A 198 -5.88 12.92 15.73
C LYS A 198 -6.16 13.29 14.27
N VAL A 199 -5.36 12.78 13.33
CA VAL A 199 -5.67 12.86 11.90
C VAL A 199 -6.62 11.72 11.51
N PHE A 200 -7.22 11.82 10.31
CA PHE A 200 -8.23 10.84 9.89
C PHE A 200 -7.68 9.39 9.88
N ASN A 201 -8.38 8.47 10.56
CA ASN A 201 -8.16 7.03 10.49
C ASN A 201 -9.47 6.27 10.75
N ARG A 202 -9.46 4.95 10.48
CA ARG A 202 -10.57 4.00 10.72
C ARG A 202 -10.23 3.00 11.83
N GLY A 203 -9.42 3.39 12.78
CA GLY A 203 -8.70 2.47 13.64
C GLY A 203 -7.44 1.97 12.94
N PHE A 204 -6.47 1.48 13.72
CA PHE A 204 -5.20 0.99 13.20
C PHE A 204 -5.06 -0.52 13.32
N THR A 205 -4.49 -1.12 12.27
CA THR A 205 -4.07 -2.52 12.21
C THR A 205 -2.67 -2.63 11.65
N GLN A 206 -1.96 -3.71 11.98
CA GLN A 206 -0.71 -4.07 11.33
C GLN A 206 -0.94 -4.93 10.06
N GLY A 207 -2.20 -5.26 9.76
CA GLY A 207 -2.65 -5.92 8.54
C GLY A 207 -2.00 -7.28 8.29
N PHE A 208 -1.94 -7.65 7.02
CA PHE A 208 -1.27 -8.88 6.57
C PHE A 208 0.23 -8.83 6.86
N LEU A 209 0.83 -7.66 6.81
CA LEU A 209 2.28 -7.48 6.96
C LEU A 209 2.83 -8.09 8.26
N PHE A 210 2.08 -7.97 9.37
CA PHE A 210 2.43 -8.57 10.66
C PHE A 210 1.35 -9.55 11.17
N GLN A 211 0.52 -10.10 10.25
CA GLN A 211 -0.47 -11.14 10.53
C GLN A 211 -1.52 -10.75 11.58
N ASP A 212 -1.88 -9.47 11.61
CA ASP A 212 -2.91 -8.92 12.51
C ASP A 212 -4.32 -9.12 11.94
N TYR A 213 -4.69 -10.38 11.68
CA TYR A 213 -5.91 -10.73 10.98
C TYR A 213 -7.18 -10.44 11.78
N LEU A 214 -7.11 -10.49 13.10
CA LEU A 214 -8.25 -10.25 13.99
C LEU A 214 -8.70 -8.77 14.02
N ASN A 215 -7.79 -7.87 13.68
CA ASN A 215 -8.03 -6.43 13.68
C ASN A 215 -8.13 -5.84 12.25
N LEU A 216 -8.47 -6.65 11.24
CA LEU A 216 -8.57 -6.16 9.87
C LEU A 216 -9.86 -5.39 9.59
N ALA A 217 -10.96 -5.74 10.23
CA ALA A 217 -12.26 -5.15 9.94
C ALA A 217 -12.82 -4.35 11.11
N GLN A 218 -13.66 -3.35 10.79
CA GLN A 218 -14.24 -2.45 11.79
C GLN A 218 -15.42 -3.04 12.57
N ASP A 219 -16.24 -3.88 11.93
CA ASP A 219 -17.56 -4.27 12.43
C ASP A 219 -17.85 -5.79 12.37
N ILE A 220 -16.81 -6.62 12.39
CA ILE A 220 -16.97 -8.09 12.40
C ILE A 220 -17.06 -8.64 13.81
#